data_d58674cd85e3e825b2b23a47c846340a
#
_entry.id   d58674cd85e3e825b2b23a47c846340a
#
_cell.length_a   1.000
_cell.length_b   1.000
_cell.length_c   1.000
_cell.angle_alpha   90.00
_cell.angle_beta   90.00
_cell.angle_gamma   90.00
#
_symmetry.space_group_name_H-M   'P 1'
#
loop_
_entity.id
_entity.type
_entity.pdbx_description
1 polymer ?
#
loop_
_entity_poly.entity_id
_entity_poly.type
_entity_poly.pdbx_seq_one_letter_code
_entity_poly.pdbx_strand_id
1 'polypeptide(L)' 'MKNVKVLEVLEDGPKTVEEIAEATGINPMEVRRYLLRFAEQGKVESYQKEGKLFWKIKEKNELEEEFKYV' A
#
# COMPACT_ATOMS: atom_id res chain seq x y z
N MET A 1 4.64 -15.59 3.65
CA MET A 1 3.22 -15.27 3.56
C MET A 1 2.98 -14.28 2.44
N LYS A 2 1.94 -14.48 1.66
CA LYS A 2 1.67 -13.66 0.47
C LYS A 2 1.48 -12.19 0.76
N ASN A 3 0.80 -11.84 1.86
CA ASN A 3 0.53 -10.46 2.20
C ASN A 3 1.79 -9.65 2.51
N VAL A 4 2.81 -10.30 3.08
CA VAL A 4 4.07 -9.63 3.38
C VAL A 4 4.78 -9.22 2.09
N LYS A 5 4.68 -10.04 1.04
CA LYS A 5 5.29 -9.74 -0.26
C LYS A 5 4.72 -8.46 -0.87
N VAL A 6 3.43 -8.22 -0.67
CA VAL A 6 2.78 -7.01 -1.17
C VAL A 6 3.41 -5.76 -0.53
N LEU A 7 3.62 -5.78 0.78
CA LEU A 7 4.23 -4.65 1.47
C LEU A 7 5.70 -4.46 1.07
N GLU A 8 6.42 -5.57 0.88
CA GLU A 8 7.82 -5.50 0.46
C GLU A 8 7.98 -4.81 -0.89
N VAL A 9 7.10 -5.12 -1.84
CA VAL A 9 7.14 -4.47 -3.16
C VAL A 9 6.90 -2.97 -3.03
N LEU A 10 6.00 -2.57 -2.15
CA LEU A 10 5.68 -1.15 -1.94
C LEU A 10 6.82 -0.38 -1.27
N GLU A 11 7.77 -1.07 -0.64
CA GLU A 11 8.94 -0.39 -0.05
C GLU A 11 9.79 0.30 -1.11
N ASP A 12 9.74 -0.18 -2.35
CA ASP A 12 10.46 0.44 -3.47
C ASP A 12 9.77 1.69 -4.01
N GLY A 13 8.57 2.00 -3.52
CA GLY A 13 7.81 3.16 -3.95
C GLY A 13 6.40 2.79 -4.37
N PRO A 14 5.60 3.79 -4.78
CA PRO A 14 4.22 3.53 -5.19
C PRO A 14 4.12 2.59 -6.39
N LYS A 15 3.09 1.73 -6.37
CA LYS A 15 2.85 0.74 -7.42
C LYS A 15 1.36 0.60 -7.69
N THR A 16 1.03 0.19 -8.91
CA THR A 16 -0.34 -0.20 -9.24
C THR A 16 -0.57 -1.64 -8.81
N VAL A 17 -1.84 -2.06 -8.76
CA VAL A 17 -2.17 -3.45 -8.45
C VAL A 17 -1.49 -4.40 -9.44
N GLU A 18 -1.50 -4.04 -10.71
CA GLU A 18 -0.91 -4.86 -11.77
C GLU A 18 0.60 -5.01 -11.58
N GLU A 19 1.27 -3.95 -11.22
CA GLU A 19 2.71 -4.00 -10.96
C GLU A 19 3.04 -4.87 -9.75
N ILE A 20 2.24 -4.78 -8.70
CA ILE A 20 2.43 -5.61 -7.52
C ILE A 20 2.19 -7.08 -7.86
N ALA A 21 1.12 -7.35 -8.60
CA ALA A 21 0.79 -8.71 -9.02
C ALA A 21 1.93 -9.33 -9.83
N GLU A 22 2.47 -8.57 -10.77
CA GLU A 22 3.58 -9.04 -11.60
C GLU A 22 4.84 -9.30 -10.76
N ALA A 23 5.15 -8.41 -9.85
CA ALA A 23 6.35 -8.54 -9.01
C ALA A 23 6.26 -9.68 -8.00
N THR A 24 5.05 -9.99 -7.52
CA THR A 24 4.87 -11.00 -6.47
C THR A 24 4.41 -12.36 -7.00
N GLY A 25 3.85 -12.40 -8.20
CA GLY A 25 3.22 -13.60 -8.72
C GLY A 25 1.85 -13.88 -8.12
N ILE A 26 1.32 -12.93 -7.35
CA ILE A 26 0.00 -13.06 -6.73
C ILE A 26 -1.06 -12.55 -7.70
N ASN A 27 -2.21 -13.21 -7.73
CA ASN A 27 -3.33 -12.79 -8.57
C ASN A 27 -3.74 -11.35 -8.24
N PRO A 28 -4.02 -10.48 -9.25
CA PRO A 28 -4.41 -9.10 -9.00
C PRO A 28 -5.60 -8.92 -8.05
N MET A 29 -6.58 -9.82 -8.11
CA MET A 29 -7.73 -9.74 -7.21
C MET A 29 -7.32 -9.97 -5.75
N GLU A 30 -6.38 -10.88 -5.53
CA GLU A 30 -5.86 -11.11 -4.19
C GLU A 30 -5.01 -9.92 -3.72
N VAL A 31 -4.21 -9.36 -4.63
CA VAL A 31 -3.41 -8.17 -4.31
C VAL A 31 -4.32 -7.04 -3.85
N ARG A 32 -5.40 -6.79 -4.60
CA ARG A 32 -6.36 -5.76 -4.23
C ARG A 32 -6.96 -6.01 -2.86
N ARG A 33 -7.30 -7.27 -2.57
CA ARG A 33 -7.88 -7.65 -1.28
C ARG A 33 -6.92 -7.36 -0.13
N TYR A 34 -5.66 -7.72 -0.31
CA TYR A 34 -4.63 -7.43 0.69
C TYR A 34 -4.45 -5.93 0.89
N LEU A 35 -4.42 -5.16 -0.21
CA LEU A 35 -4.26 -3.72 -0.13
C LEU A 35 -5.41 -3.05 0.61
N LEU A 36 -6.64 -3.47 0.33
CA LEU A 36 -7.81 -2.92 1.03
C LEU A 36 -7.74 -3.21 2.52
N ARG A 37 -7.29 -4.41 2.89
CA ARG A 37 -7.13 -4.78 4.29
C ARG A 37 -6.03 -3.94 4.94
N PHE A 38 -4.92 -3.76 4.27
CA PHE A 38 -3.84 -2.91 4.79
C PHE A 38 -4.27 -1.45 4.90
N ALA A 39 -5.10 -0.99 3.97
CA ALA A 39 -5.64 0.37 4.04
C ALA A 39 -6.52 0.55 5.27
N GLU A 40 -7.35 -0.45 5.60
CA GLU A 40 -8.16 -0.42 6.80
C GLU A 40 -7.31 -0.37 8.07
N GLN A 41 -6.14 -1.00 8.02
CA GLN A 41 -5.20 -1.01 9.13
C GLN A 41 -4.33 0.25 9.18
N GLY A 42 -4.48 1.14 8.20
CA GLY A 42 -3.68 2.35 8.12
C GLY A 42 -2.24 2.14 7.67
N LYS A 43 -1.95 1.01 7.04
CA LYS A 43 -0.58 0.68 6.60
C LYS A 43 -0.27 1.18 5.19
N VAL A 44 -1.28 1.26 4.35
CA VAL A 44 -1.12 1.76 2.97
C VAL A 44 -2.20 2.76 2.65
N GLU A 45 -1.97 3.55 1.61
CA GLU A 45 -2.96 4.47 1.10
C GLU A 45 -2.87 4.49 -0.42
N SER A 46 -3.90 4.98 -1.08
CA SER A 46 -3.94 5.03 -2.53
C SER A 46 -4.15 6.46 -3.02
N TYR A 47 -3.71 6.72 -4.24
CA TYR A 47 -3.95 8.00 -4.91
C TYR A 47 -4.01 7.76 -6.41
N GLN A 48 -4.67 8.68 -7.12
CA GLN A 48 -4.75 8.61 -8.58
C GLN A 48 -3.75 9.58 -9.19
N LYS A 49 -3.12 9.14 -10.26
CA LYS A 49 -2.22 9.98 -11.03
C LYS A 49 -2.31 9.54 -12.49
N GLU A 50 -2.59 10.48 -13.36
CA GLU A 50 -2.70 10.23 -14.80
C GLU A 50 -3.67 9.10 -15.15
N GLY A 51 -4.80 9.04 -14.42
CA GLY A 51 -5.82 8.04 -14.66
C GLY A 51 -5.51 6.66 -14.09
N LYS A 52 -4.42 6.51 -13.36
CA LYS A 52 -4.04 5.24 -12.75
C LYS A 52 -4.10 5.34 -11.24
N LEU A 53 -4.49 4.24 -10.60
CA LEU A 53 -4.53 4.15 -9.14
C LEU A 53 -3.24 3.52 -8.62
N PHE A 54 -2.52 4.29 -7.81
CA PHE A 54 -1.29 3.83 -7.17
C PHE A 54 -1.52 3.58 -5.69
N TRP A 55 -0.81 2.60 -5.17
CA TRP A 55 -0.78 2.28 -3.74
C TRP A 55 0.61 2.54 -3.20
N LYS A 56 0.68 3.03 -1.99
CA LYS A 56 1.97 3.29 -1.33
C LYS A 56 1.85 3.03 0.15
N ILE A 57 2.98 2.82 0.80
CA ILE A 57 3.02 2.66 2.24
C ILE A 57 2.70 4.02 2.87
N LYS A 58 1.78 4.00 3.83
CA LYS A 58 1.42 5.22 4.54
C LYS A 58 2.48 5.52 5.58
N GLU A 59 3.17 6.63 5.41
CA GLU A 59 4.18 7.06 6.35
C GLU A 59 3.54 7.73 7.55
N LYS A 60 4.03 7.38 8.74
CA LYS A 60 3.61 8.05 9.94
C LYS A 60 4.35 9.37 10.04
N ASN A 61 3.58 10.43 10.23
CA ASN A 61 4.16 11.75 10.44
C ASN A 61 4.38 11.92 11.95
N GLU A 62 5.63 11.99 12.38
CA GLU A 62 5.95 12.14 13.79
C GLU A 62 5.34 13.38 14.42
N LEU A 63 5.22 14.47 13.64
CA LEU A 63 4.59 15.69 14.10
C LEU A 63 3.12 15.48 14.42
N GLU A 64 2.42 14.72 13.59
CA GLU A 64 1.01 14.41 13.84
C GLU A 64 0.85 13.59 15.10
N GLU A 65 1.75 12.65 15.35
CA GLU A 65 1.71 11.85 16.56
C GLU A 65 1.95 12.70 17.81
N GLU A 66 2.86 13.66 17.74
CA GLU A 66 3.09 14.57 18.82
C GLU A 66 1.86 15.41 19.15
N PHE A 67 1.17 15.88 18.12
CA PHE A 67 -0.05 16.68 18.30
C PHE A 67 -1.19 15.90 18.92
N LYS A 68 -1.23 14.62 18.76
CA LYS A 68 -2.26 13.78 19.36
C LYS A 68 -2.16 13.73 20.88
N TYR A 69 -1.00 13.97 21.42
CA TYR A 69 -0.76 13.85 22.84
C TYR A 69 -0.69 15.20 23.57
N VAL A 70 -0.93 16.27 22.87
CA VAL A 70 -0.90 17.62 23.45
C VAL A 70 -2.26 18.07 23.96
#